data_5c59f90a5406ea76cf291b098d64b722
#
_entry.id   5c59f90a5406ea76cf291b098d64b722
#
_cell.length_a   1.000
_cell.length_b   1.000
_cell.length_c   1.000
_cell.angle_alpha   90.00
_cell.angle_beta   90.00
_cell.angle_gamma   90.00
#
_symmetry.space_group_name_H-M   'P 1'
#
loop_
_entity.id
_entity.type
_entity.pdbx_description
1 polymer ?
#
loop_
_entity_poly.entity_id
_entity_poly.type
_entity_poly.pdbx_seq_one_letter_code
_entity_poly.pdbx_strand_id
1 'polypeptide(L)'
;MPNEIAVTTIDGRAYYKITSILKEMGLEFDNVMIGQSFSPRVKLVITTEKERNLINHEKILSLEELSKDPYLAKEKIIDYLYSNSDESIIIGIDPGKRIGIAVYYKQRELMGEVLNSVDEIIEKIVKLVNCSHVKKKIVRIGNGELDIAERIANELSKRLKDVIIELVDERGTSSLSKIKSRRKIVRDQRSAMIIALRQGKRYFGD
;
A
#
# COMPACT_ATOMS: atom_id res chain seq x y z
N MET A 1 12.21 3.72 20.01
CA MET A 1 10.83 3.85 20.52
C MET A 1 10.11 2.54 20.26
N PRO A 2 9.22 2.05 21.13
CA PRO A 2 8.49 0.81 20.85
C PRO A 2 7.62 0.94 19.60
N ASN A 3 7.54 -0.14 18.84
CA ASN A 3 6.83 -0.21 17.57
C ASN A 3 5.33 -0.53 17.75
N GLU A 4 4.53 -0.34 16.70
CA GLU A 4 3.09 -0.66 16.71
C GLU A 4 2.81 -2.15 16.46
N ILE A 5 3.82 -2.88 15.97
CA ILE A 5 3.76 -4.32 15.67
C ILE A 5 4.69 -5.05 16.62
N ALA A 6 4.24 -6.16 17.19
CA ALA A 6 5.09 -7.13 17.87
C ALA A 6 5.06 -8.47 17.16
N VAL A 7 6.20 -9.16 17.14
CA VAL A 7 6.32 -10.54 16.68
C VAL A 7 6.59 -11.41 17.90
N THR A 8 5.78 -12.46 18.08
CA THR A 8 5.94 -13.39 19.20
C THR A 8 5.67 -14.82 18.73
N THR A 9 6.68 -15.68 18.82
CA THR A 9 6.62 -17.11 18.45
C THR A 9 7.85 -17.83 18.99
N ILE A 10 7.72 -19.09 19.34
CA ILE A 10 8.83 -20.01 19.67
C ILE A 10 9.29 -20.82 18.46
N ASP A 11 8.54 -20.80 17.35
CA ASP A 11 8.93 -21.44 16.10
C ASP A 11 9.92 -20.57 15.32
N GLY A 12 11.19 -20.96 15.31
CA GLY A 12 12.24 -20.20 14.62
C GLY A 12 12.03 -20.07 13.11
N ARG A 13 11.34 -21.03 12.46
CA ARG A 13 11.02 -20.93 11.02
C ARG A 13 9.91 -19.93 10.77
N ALA A 14 8.89 -19.94 11.60
CA ALA A 14 7.81 -18.95 11.54
C ALA A 14 8.35 -17.54 11.84
N TYR A 15 9.19 -17.40 12.87
CA TYR A 15 9.86 -16.14 13.20
C TYR A 15 10.61 -15.56 11.99
N TYR A 16 11.45 -16.39 11.36
CA TYR A 16 12.21 -15.95 10.19
C TYR A 16 11.28 -15.48 9.04
N LYS A 17 10.22 -16.22 8.75
CA LYS A 17 9.25 -15.86 7.71
C LYS A 17 8.54 -14.56 8.03
N ILE A 18 7.98 -14.42 9.22
CA ILE A 18 7.27 -13.20 9.65
C ILE A 18 8.19 -11.97 9.55
N THR A 19 9.38 -12.08 10.14
CA THR A 19 10.32 -10.94 10.18
C THR A 19 10.87 -10.58 8.80
N SER A 20 11.06 -11.56 7.91
CA SER A 20 11.44 -11.32 6.51
C SER A 20 10.35 -10.55 5.76
N ILE A 21 9.09 -10.97 5.88
CA ILE A 21 7.93 -10.28 5.29
C ILE A 21 7.85 -8.83 5.78
N LEU A 22 7.92 -8.60 7.10
CA LEU A 22 7.85 -7.27 7.68
C LEU A 22 8.99 -6.35 7.22
N LYS A 23 10.22 -6.88 7.17
CA LYS A 23 11.41 -6.16 6.69
C LYS A 23 11.29 -5.79 5.21
N GLU A 24 10.83 -6.70 4.36
CA GLU A 24 10.58 -6.44 2.94
C GLU A 24 9.56 -5.31 2.74
N MET A 25 8.50 -5.29 3.55
CA MET A 25 7.50 -4.24 3.55
C MET A 25 7.97 -2.93 4.21
N GLY A 26 9.15 -2.92 4.85
CA GLY A 26 9.68 -1.79 5.60
C GLY A 26 8.86 -1.45 6.85
N LEU A 27 8.23 -2.45 7.46
CA LEU A 27 7.49 -2.33 8.71
C LEU A 27 8.44 -2.64 9.87
N GLU A 28 8.47 -1.74 10.85
CA GLU A 28 9.24 -1.91 12.08
C GLU A 28 8.41 -2.72 13.09
N PHE A 29 9.07 -3.55 13.87
CA PHE A 29 8.42 -4.43 14.85
C PHE A 29 9.32 -4.67 16.08
N ASP A 30 8.70 -5.00 17.20
CA ASP A 30 9.36 -5.44 18.41
C ASP A 30 9.31 -6.98 18.51
N ASN A 31 10.32 -7.58 19.14
CA ASN A 31 10.30 -9.00 19.48
C ASN A 31 9.89 -9.16 20.95
N VAL A 32 8.85 -9.93 21.18
CA VAL A 32 8.32 -10.19 22.51
C VAL A 32 8.20 -11.70 22.73
N MET A 33 8.68 -12.21 23.85
CA MET A 33 8.54 -13.64 24.16
C MET A 33 7.13 -13.97 24.61
N ILE A 34 6.65 -15.20 24.30
CA ILE A 34 5.37 -15.69 24.80
C ILE A 34 5.34 -15.59 26.34
N GLY A 35 4.26 -15.08 26.89
CA GLY A 35 4.08 -14.86 28.33
C GLY A 35 4.58 -13.50 28.86
N GLN A 36 5.26 -12.71 28.04
CA GLN A 36 5.59 -11.34 28.40
C GLN A 36 4.47 -10.37 28.03
N SER A 37 4.39 -9.25 28.75
CA SER A 37 3.45 -8.18 28.45
C SER A 37 3.92 -7.33 27.28
N PHE A 38 2.97 -6.92 26.44
CA PHE A 38 3.23 -6.02 25.32
C PHE A 38 3.26 -4.55 25.78
N SER A 39 4.08 -3.75 25.08
CA SER A 39 4.02 -2.29 25.25
C SER A 39 2.62 -1.78 24.89
N PRO A 40 2.09 -0.75 25.60
CA PRO A 40 0.81 -0.13 25.25
C PRO A 40 0.74 0.46 23.82
N ARG A 41 1.87 0.62 23.14
CA ARG A 41 1.94 1.07 21.75
C ARG A 41 1.73 -0.05 20.72
N VAL A 42 1.89 -1.31 21.13
CA VAL A 42 1.63 -2.45 20.26
C VAL A 42 0.15 -2.51 19.97
N LYS A 43 -0.20 -2.40 18.70
CA LYS A 43 -1.58 -2.47 18.18
C LYS A 43 -1.87 -3.79 17.50
N LEU A 44 -0.84 -4.52 17.09
CA LEU A 44 -0.94 -5.79 16.40
C LEU A 44 0.17 -6.73 16.84
N VAL A 45 -0.21 -7.95 17.17
CA VAL A 45 0.73 -9.05 17.42
C VAL A 45 0.66 -10.05 16.26
N ILE A 46 1.83 -10.41 15.72
CA ILE A 46 1.93 -11.42 14.66
C ILE A 46 2.61 -12.67 15.24
N THR A 47 1.97 -13.81 15.01
CA THR A 47 2.39 -15.12 15.55
C THR A 47 2.06 -16.25 14.57
N THR A 48 2.03 -17.51 15.04
CA THR A 48 1.47 -18.65 14.31
C THR A 48 0.04 -18.96 14.79
N GLU A 49 -0.76 -19.64 13.98
CA GLU A 49 -2.11 -20.06 14.38
C GLU A 49 -2.08 -20.98 15.60
N LYS A 50 -1.05 -21.81 15.71
CA LYS A 50 -0.87 -22.74 16.85
C LYS A 50 -0.63 -22.05 18.18
N GLU A 51 0.01 -20.87 18.14
CA GLU A 51 0.41 -20.12 19.34
C GLU A 51 -0.60 -19.02 19.70
N ARG A 52 -1.57 -18.75 18.84
CA ARG A 52 -2.56 -17.68 18.99
C ARG A 52 -3.22 -17.66 20.37
N ASN A 53 -3.61 -18.83 20.88
CA ASN A 53 -4.30 -18.97 22.17
C ASN A 53 -3.36 -18.75 23.39
N LEU A 54 -2.06 -18.69 23.18
CA LEU A 54 -1.07 -18.40 24.23
C LEU A 54 -0.81 -16.91 24.41
N ILE A 55 -1.43 -16.07 23.57
CA ILE A 55 -1.17 -14.65 23.48
C ILE A 55 -2.39 -13.88 23.98
N ASN A 56 -2.16 -13.04 24.98
CA ASN A 56 -3.20 -12.14 25.49
C ASN A 56 -3.04 -10.75 24.84
N HIS A 57 -3.67 -10.55 23.68
CA HIS A 57 -3.72 -9.27 22.98
C HIS A 57 -5.03 -9.17 22.16
N GLU A 58 -5.56 -7.95 22.05
CA GLU A 58 -6.84 -7.71 21.35
C GLU A 58 -6.76 -8.04 19.85
N LYS A 59 -5.66 -7.68 19.19
CA LYS A 59 -5.47 -7.89 17.76
C LYS A 59 -4.29 -8.81 17.49
N ILE A 60 -4.60 -10.01 17.05
CA ILE A 60 -3.61 -11.04 16.70
C ILE A 60 -3.82 -11.45 15.26
N LEU A 61 -2.73 -11.50 14.49
CA LEU A 61 -2.70 -11.97 13.10
C LEU A 61 -1.74 -13.16 13.01
N SER A 62 -2.20 -14.27 12.45
CA SER A 62 -1.32 -15.41 12.26
C SER A 62 -0.57 -15.35 10.94
N LEU A 63 0.60 -15.99 10.89
CA LEU A 63 1.39 -16.14 9.65
C LEU A 63 0.57 -16.80 8.53
N GLU A 64 -0.28 -17.74 8.91
CA GLU A 64 -1.14 -18.50 8.01
C GLU A 64 -2.23 -17.63 7.37
N GLU A 65 -2.62 -16.55 8.03
CA GLU A 65 -3.57 -15.56 7.51
C GLU A 65 -2.94 -14.53 6.58
N LEU A 66 -1.59 -14.41 6.56
CA LEU A 66 -0.91 -13.51 5.66
C LEU A 66 -0.90 -14.04 4.23
N SER A 67 -1.23 -13.20 3.28
CA SER A 67 -1.12 -13.50 1.86
C SER A 67 0.36 -13.73 1.47
N LYS A 68 0.57 -14.59 0.47
CA LYS A 68 1.88 -14.72 -0.18
C LYS A 68 2.22 -13.50 -1.06
N ASP A 69 1.21 -12.74 -1.48
CA ASP A 69 1.39 -11.48 -2.20
C ASP A 69 1.74 -10.37 -1.18
N PRO A 70 2.90 -9.73 -1.28
CA PRO A 70 3.34 -8.70 -0.32
C PRO A 70 2.39 -7.51 -0.22
N TYR A 71 1.74 -7.13 -1.33
CA TYR A 71 0.76 -6.04 -1.34
C TYR A 71 -0.46 -6.36 -0.47
N LEU A 72 -1.06 -7.55 -0.67
CA LEU A 72 -2.23 -7.99 0.09
C LEU A 72 -1.89 -8.26 1.56
N ALA A 73 -0.69 -8.77 1.84
CA ALA A 73 -0.22 -8.95 3.21
C ALA A 73 -0.07 -7.60 3.92
N LYS A 74 0.50 -6.59 3.25
CA LYS A 74 0.63 -5.24 3.81
C LYS A 74 -0.71 -4.54 3.97
N GLU A 75 -1.63 -4.68 3.01
CA GLU A 75 -3.01 -4.19 3.11
C GLU A 75 -3.68 -4.73 4.38
N LYS A 76 -3.61 -6.05 4.60
CA LYS A 76 -4.18 -6.71 5.78
C LYS A 76 -3.56 -6.21 7.10
N ILE A 77 -2.24 -6.09 7.17
CA ILE A 77 -1.54 -5.56 8.36
C ILE A 77 -2.01 -4.13 8.67
N ILE A 78 -2.08 -3.26 7.65
CA ILE A 78 -2.55 -1.88 7.81
C ILE A 78 -4.01 -1.84 8.26
N ASP A 79 -4.83 -2.76 7.79
CA ASP A 79 -6.23 -2.86 8.21
C ASP A 79 -6.36 -3.15 9.70
N TYR A 80 -5.57 -4.09 10.23
CA TYR A 80 -5.52 -4.37 11.67
C TYR A 80 -5.01 -3.19 12.50
N LEU A 81 -4.01 -2.46 11.99
CA LEU A 81 -3.41 -1.32 12.71
C LEU A 81 -4.34 -0.09 12.76
N TYR A 82 -5.14 0.13 11.72
CA TYR A 82 -5.88 1.38 11.51
C TYR A 82 -7.36 1.14 11.17
N SER A 83 -8.07 0.37 11.99
CA SER A 83 -9.46 -0.07 11.75
C SER A 83 -10.47 1.07 11.52
N ASN A 84 -10.24 2.27 12.05
CA ASN A 84 -11.19 3.39 12.05
C ASN A 84 -10.87 4.50 11.05
N SER A 85 -10.01 4.27 10.06
CA SER A 85 -9.64 5.28 9.06
C SER A 85 -10.37 5.08 7.73
N ASP A 86 -10.30 6.06 6.83
CA ASP A 86 -10.93 6.01 5.50
C ASP A 86 -10.52 4.73 4.75
N GLU A 87 -11.51 3.90 4.42
CA GLU A 87 -11.34 2.62 3.74
C GLU A 87 -11.25 2.82 2.23
N SER A 88 -10.32 3.64 1.77
CA SER A 88 -10.07 3.82 0.34
C SER A 88 -8.66 3.42 -0.05
N ILE A 89 -8.53 2.72 -1.19
CA ILE A 89 -7.27 2.56 -1.89
C ILE A 89 -7.14 3.69 -2.90
N ILE A 90 -6.01 4.36 -2.87
CA ILE A 90 -5.66 5.42 -3.81
C ILE A 90 -4.40 5.01 -4.55
N ILE A 91 -4.49 4.97 -5.88
CA ILE A 91 -3.38 4.65 -6.78
C ILE A 91 -3.01 5.93 -7.51
N GLY A 92 -1.79 6.43 -7.32
CA GLY A 92 -1.22 7.55 -8.07
C GLY A 92 -0.34 7.05 -9.19
N ILE A 93 -0.47 7.65 -10.37
CA ILE A 93 0.29 7.33 -11.58
C ILE A 93 0.90 8.61 -12.10
N ASP A 94 2.22 8.61 -12.29
CA ASP A 94 2.98 9.67 -12.98
C ASP A 94 3.34 9.20 -14.39
N PRO A 95 2.56 9.59 -15.43
CA PRO A 95 2.84 9.20 -16.81
C PRO A 95 4.10 9.88 -17.34
N GLY A 96 4.94 9.13 -18.06
CA GLY A 96 6.16 9.65 -18.67
C GLY A 96 6.91 8.54 -19.43
N LYS A 97 8.17 8.81 -19.79
CA LYS A 97 9.06 7.78 -20.39
C LYS A 97 9.22 6.56 -19.48
N ARG A 98 9.20 6.79 -18.19
CA ARG A 98 9.05 5.79 -17.15
C ARG A 98 7.81 6.19 -16.34
N ILE A 99 7.01 5.23 -15.98
CA ILE A 99 5.74 5.47 -15.33
C ILE A 99 5.89 5.14 -13.85
N GLY A 100 5.77 6.16 -13.02
CA GLY A 100 5.74 5.99 -11.58
C GLY A 100 4.36 5.50 -11.12
N ILE A 101 4.33 4.57 -10.18
CA ILE A 101 3.12 4.16 -9.46
C ILE A 101 3.35 4.24 -7.97
N ALA A 102 2.36 4.73 -7.23
CA ALA A 102 2.32 4.71 -5.78
C ALA A 102 0.90 4.32 -5.32
N VAL A 103 0.83 3.40 -4.37
CA VAL A 103 -0.45 2.89 -3.84
C VAL A 103 -0.54 3.20 -2.36
N TYR A 104 -1.66 3.80 -1.96
CA TYR A 104 -1.97 4.16 -0.58
C TYR A 104 -3.24 3.46 -0.12
N TYR A 105 -3.22 3.01 1.13
CA TYR A 105 -4.38 2.55 1.85
C TYR A 105 -4.39 3.18 3.25
N LYS A 106 -5.54 3.73 3.66
CA LYS A 106 -5.67 4.42 4.97
C LYS A 106 -4.55 5.46 5.19
N GLN A 107 -4.22 6.22 4.14
CA GLN A 107 -3.14 7.23 4.11
C GLN A 107 -1.72 6.66 4.35
N ARG A 108 -1.54 5.35 4.25
CA ARG A 108 -0.24 4.67 4.36
C ARG A 108 0.19 4.12 3.01
N GLU A 109 1.45 4.30 2.68
CA GLU A 109 2.01 3.75 1.45
C GLU A 109 2.04 2.22 1.54
N LEU A 110 1.34 1.55 0.62
CA LEU A 110 1.41 0.11 0.44
C LEU A 110 2.61 -0.27 -0.42
N MET A 111 2.76 0.40 -1.54
CA MET A 111 3.86 0.18 -2.47
C MET A 111 4.13 1.41 -3.33
N GLY A 112 5.34 1.44 -3.89
CA GLY A 112 5.72 2.39 -4.93
C GLY A 112 6.81 1.79 -5.79
N GLU A 113 6.68 1.92 -7.11
CA GLU A 113 7.65 1.43 -8.08
C GLU A 113 7.62 2.25 -9.37
N VAL A 114 8.51 1.93 -10.29
CA VAL A 114 8.60 2.53 -11.62
C VAL A 114 8.57 1.43 -12.67
N LEU A 115 7.69 1.58 -13.65
CA LEU A 115 7.50 0.66 -14.77
C LEU A 115 7.86 1.36 -16.09
N ASN A 116 8.13 0.57 -17.13
CA ASN A 116 8.63 1.10 -18.39
C ASN A 116 7.60 1.06 -19.53
N SER A 117 6.41 0.51 -19.28
CA SER A 117 5.39 0.29 -20.31
C SER A 117 4.00 0.64 -19.77
N VAL A 118 3.19 1.27 -20.62
CA VAL A 118 1.77 1.57 -20.35
C VAL A 118 0.98 0.29 -20.14
N ASP A 119 1.24 -0.73 -20.94
CA ASP A 119 0.50 -1.99 -20.85
C ASP A 119 0.83 -2.72 -19.52
N GLU A 120 2.10 -2.68 -19.10
CA GLU A 120 2.53 -3.25 -17.82
C GLU A 120 1.85 -2.57 -16.63
N ILE A 121 1.70 -1.23 -16.65
CA ILE A 121 1.02 -0.52 -15.56
C ILE A 121 -0.47 -0.82 -15.53
N ILE A 122 -1.12 -0.92 -16.69
CA ILE A 122 -2.54 -1.26 -16.78
C ILE A 122 -2.79 -2.64 -16.19
N GLU A 123 -2.02 -3.66 -16.61
CA GLU A 123 -2.13 -5.02 -16.06
C GLU A 123 -1.92 -5.06 -14.56
N LYS A 124 -0.92 -4.34 -14.08
CA LYS A 124 -0.63 -4.26 -12.65
C LYS A 124 -1.77 -3.63 -11.87
N ILE A 125 -2.32 -2.51 -12.34
CA ILE A 125 -3.44 -1.82 -11.67
C ILE A 125 -4.68 -2.70 -11.67
N VAL A 126 -5.00 -3.34 -12.78
CA VAL A 126 -6.15 -4.26 -12.88
C VAL A 126 -5.99 -5.40 -11.87
N LYS A 127 -4.79 -5.99 -11.77
CA LYS A 127 -4.51 -7.03 -10.78
C LYS A 127 -4.68 -6.50 -9.34
N LEU A 128 -4.08 -5.36 -9.01
CA LEU A 128 -4.16 -4.77 -7.67
C LEU A 128 -5.60 -4.47 -7.26
N VAL A 129 -6.37 -3.84 -8.15
CA VAL A 129 -7.76 -3.47 -7.93
C VAL A 129 -8.65 -4.71 -7.72
N ASN A 130 -8.48 -5.74 -8.55
CA ASN A 130 -9.29 -6.95 -8.48
C ASN A 130 -8.96 -7.83 -7.26
N CYS A 131 -7.70 -7.83 -6.82
CA CYS A 131 -7.26 -8.60 -5.65
C CYS A 131 -7.57 -7.90 -4.31
N SER A 132 -7.75 -6.59 -4.30
CA SER A 132 -8.05 -5.84 -3.08
C SER A 132 -9.50 -6.02 -2.64
N HIS A 133 -9.71 -6.25 -1.34
CA HIS A 133 -11.03 -6.36 -0.71
C HIS A 133 -11.67 -5.00 -0.40
N VAL A 134 -10.92 -3.91 -0.54
CA VAL A 134 -11.39 -2.55 -0.26
C VAL A 134 -12.42 -2.11 -1.28
N LYS A 135 -13.56 -1.59 -0.79
CA LYS A 135 -14.69 -1.20 -1.66
C LYS A 135 -14.42 0.07 -2.46
N LYS A 136 -13.86 1.10 -1.82
CA LYS A 136 -13.60 2.39 -2.48
C LYS A 136 -12.21 2.41 -3.09
N LYS A 137 -12.15 2.47 -4.41
CA LYS A 137 -10.91 2.44 -5.19
C LYS A 137 -10.83 3.68 -6.07
N ILE A 138 -9.73 4.40 -5.99
CA ILE A 138 -9.48 5.66 -6.71
C ILE A 138 -8.15 5.54 -7.45
N VAL A 139 -8.16 5.79 -8.75
CA VAL A 139 -6.95 5.90 -9.56
C VAL A 139 -6.78 7.35 -9.97
N ARG A 140 -5.66 7.94 -9.62
CA ARG A 140 -5.27 9.31 -9.92
C ARG A 140 -4.12 9.32 -10.90
N ILE A 141 -4.31 9.95 -12.04
CA ILE A 141 -3.35 9.98 -13.14
C ILE A 141 -2.92 11.41 -13.36
N GLY A 142 -1.62 11.69 -13.31
CA GLY A 142 -1.07 12.99 -13.64
C GLY A 142 -1.29 13.35 -15.11
N ASN A 143 -1.55 14.61 -15.41
CA ASN A 143 -1.81 15.08 -16.77
C ASN A 143 -0.60 15.77 -17.44
N GLY A 144 0.60 15.56 -16.91
CA GLY A 144 1.83 16.11 -17.50
C GLY A 144 2.08 15.61 -18.93
N GLU A 145 1.81 14.35 -19.20
CA GLU A 145 1.83 13.71 -20.53
C GLU A 145 0.41 13.28 -20.88
N LEU A 146 -0.39 14.22 -21.40
CA LEU A 146 -1.85 14.08 -21.57
C LEU A 146 -2.24 12.84 -22.40
N ASP A 147 -1.58 12.59 -23.53
CA ASP A 147 -1.87 11.46 -24.43
C ASP A 147 -1.70 10.10 -23.70
N ILE A 148 -0.65 9.98 -22.88
CA ILE A 148 -0.41 8.77 -22.11
C ILE A 148 -1.43 8.67 -20.97
N ALA A 149 -1.73 9.77 -20.29
CA ALA A 149 -2.71 9.81 -19.22
C ALA A 149 -4.11 9.39 -19.70
N GLU A 150 -4.57 9.93 -20.81
CA GLU A 150 -5.87 9.60 -21.43
C GLU A 150 -5.91 8.14 -21.89
N ARG A 151 -4.83 7.64 -22.50
CA ARG A 151 -4.73 6.22 -22.88
C ARG A 151 -4.89 5.31 -21.67
N ILE A 152 -4.17 5.60 -20.57
CA ILE A 152 -4.26 4.82 -19.31
C ILE A 152 -5.69 4.92 -18.75
N ALA A 153 -6.25 6.11 -18.66
CA ALA A 153 -7.58 6.35 -18.12
C ALA A 153 -8.66 5.58 -18.92
N ASN A 154 -8.61 5.65 -20.24
CA ASN A 154 -9.56 4.98 -21.14
C ASN A 154 -9.47 3.45 -21.02
N GLU A 155 -8.26 2.89 -21.03
CA GLU A 155 -8.08 1.44 -20.89
C GLU A 155 -8.52 0.93 -19.50
N LEU A 156 -8.24 1.69 -18.43
CA LEU A 156 -8.69 1.32 -17.09
C LEU A 156 -10.22 1.43 -16.96
N SER A 157 -10.85 2.47 -17.54
CA SER A 157 -12.31 2.64 -17.50
C SER A 157 -13.06 1.50 -18.18
N LYS A 158 -12.50 0.94 -19.26
CA LYS A 158 -13.07 -0.24 -19.96
C LYS A 158 -12.97 -1.53 -19.14
N ARG A 159 -11.90 -1.68 -18.37
CA ARG A 159 -11.56 -2.93 -17.67
C ARG A 159 -12.02 -2.98 -16.21
N LEU A 160 -12.26 -1.82 -15.58
CA LEU A 160 -12.58 -1.68 -14.15
C LEU A 160 -13.89 -0.92 -13.99
N LYS A 161 -14.94 -1.58 -13.45
CA LYS A 161 -16.28 -0.98 -13.33
C LYS A 161 -16.47 -0.13 -12.07
N ASP A 162 -15.89 -0.55 -10.94
CA ASP A 162 -16.13 0.06 -9.62
C ASP A 162 -14.92 0.88 -9.13
N VAL A 163 -14.30 1.63 -10.05
CA VAL A 163 -13.13 2.46 -9.76
C VAL A 163 -13.39 3.90 -10.17
N ILE A 164 -13.06 4.83 -9.29
CA ILE A 164 -13.07 6.25 -9.61
C ILE A 164 -11.74 6.59 -10.27
N ILE A 165 -11.77 7.09 -11.50
CA ILE A 165 -10.58 7.57 -12.21
C ILE A 165 -10.59 9.09 -12.19
N GLU A 166 -9.48 9.70 -11.81
CA GLU A 166 -9.29 11.15 -11.73
C GLU A 166 -8.03 11.56 -12.50
N LEU A 167 -8.12 12.62 -13.31
CA LEU A 167 -6.95 13.29 -13.90
C LEU A 167 -6.51 14.43 -12.98
N VAL A 168 -5.24 14.44 -12.60
CA VAL A 168 -4.64 15.35 -11.64
C VAL A 168 -3.77 16.39 -12.37
N ASP A 169 -4.04 17.67 -12.14
CA ASP A 169 -3.20 18.76 -12.67
C ASP A 169 -1.86 18.80 -11.89
N GLU A 170 -0.77 18.62 -12.62
CA GLU A 170 0.57 18.61 -12.06
C GLU A 170 1.15 20.03 -11.87
N ARG A 171 0.52 21.05 -12.40
CA ARG A 171 0.98 22.45 -12.23
C ARG A 171 0.99 22.84 -10.75
N GLY A 172 2.10 23.41 -10.29
CA GLY A 172 2.25 23.84 -8.88
C GLY A 172 2.72 22.72 -7.92
N THR A 173 3.22 21.57 -8.40
CA THR A 173 3.71 20.47 -7.57
C THR A 173 5.03 20.76 -6.85
N SER A 174 5.77 21.80 -7.22
CA SER A 174 7.08 22.14 -6.68
C SER A 174 7.10 22.40 -5.17
N SER A 175 5.96 22.77 -4.56
CA SER A 175 5.86 23.04 -3.12
C SER A 175 5.74 21.79 -2.25
N LEU A 176 5.30 20.66 -2.80
CA LEU A 176 5.15 19.38 -2.08
C LEU A 176 6.40 18.49 -2.12
N SER A 177 7.49 18.96 -2.73
CA SER A 177 8.77 18.24 -2.85
C SER A 177 9.45 17.92 -1.50
N LYS A 178 8.89 18.37 -0.36
CA LYS A 178 9.42 18.15 1.00
C LYS A 178 8.89 16.89 1.69
N ILE A 179 8.31 15.93 0.96
CA ILE A 179 7.98 14.64 1.57
C ILE A 179 9.28 13.96 1.99
N LYS A 180 9.55 13.99 3.29
CA LYS A 180 10.70 13.29 3.89
C LYS A 180 10.45 11.79 3.81
N SER A 181 10.99 11.15 2.79
CA SER A 181 11.07 9.70 2.73
C SER A 181 12.39 9.22 3.35
N ARG A 182 12.33 8.22 4.21
CA ARG A 182 13.51 7.54 4.77
C ARG A 182 14.24 6.66 3.74
N ARG A 183 13.61 6.38 2.60
CA ARG A 183 14.19 5.58 1.51
C ARG A 183 14.63 6.47 0.36
N LYS A 184 15.67 6.04 -0.37
CA LYS A 184 16.10 6.67 -1.63
C LYS A 184 15.04 6.38 -2.71
N ILE A 185 14.05 7.27 -2.82
CA ILE A 185 12.94 7.15 -3.76
C ILE A 185 13.36 7.74 -5.10
N VAL A 186 13.08 7.02 -6.17
CA VAL A 186 13.26 7.51 -7.55
C VAL A 186 12.28 8.66 -7.81
N ARG A 187 12.67 9.64 -8.65
CA ARG A 187 11.89 10.85 -8.93
C ARG A 187 10.45 10.52 -9.36
N ASP A 188 10.30 9.60 -10.30
CA ASP A 188 9.02 9.23 -10.90
C ASP A 188 8.07 8.59 -9.86
N GLN A 189 8.61 7.77 -8.95
CA GLN A 189 7.85 7.25 -7.82
C GLN A 189 7.37 8.35 -6.87
N ARG A 190 8.23 9.37 -6.62
CA ARG A 190 7.85 10.52 -5.79
C ARG A 190 6.74 11.34 -6.42
N SER A 191 6.78 11.56 -7.73
CA SER A 191 5.71 12.24 -8.48
C SER A 191 4.40 11.47 -8.35
N ALA A 192 4.41 10.16 -8.53
CA ALA A 192 3.22 9.31 -8.34
C ALA A 192 2.65 9.40 -6.91
N MET A 193 3.50 9.48 -5.89
CA MET A 193 3.07 9.71 -4.49
C MET A 193 2.35 11.04 -4.34
N ILE A 194 2.86 12.11 -4.94
CA ILE A 194 2.24 13.44 -4.89
C ILE A 194 0.89 13.42 -5.61
N ILE A 195 0.81 12.78 -6.76
CA ILE A 195 -0.43 12.62 -7.54
C ILE A 195 -1.46 11.83 -6.74
N ALA A 196 -1.06 10.73 -6.07
CA ALA A 196 -1.96 9.96 -5.21
C ALA A 196 -2.61 10.79 -4.09
N LEU A 197 -1.93 11.79 -3.57
CA LEU A 197 -2.41 12.63 -2.47
C LEU A 197 -3.21 13.87 -2.91
N ARG A 198 -3.31 14.14 -4.23
CA ARG A 198 -4.05 15.28 -4.79
C ARG A 198 -5.40 14.84 -5.32
N GLN A 199 -6.44 15.65 -5.12
CA GLN A 199 -7.70 15.50 -5.82
C GLN A 199 -7.56 15.91 -7.29
N GLY A 200 -8.12 15.09 -8.19
CA GLY A 200 -8.20 15.35 -9.61
C GLY A 200 -9.62 15.64 -10.08
N LYS A 201 -9.76 15.89 -11.38
CA LYS A 201 -11.06 15.95 -12.04
C LYS A 201 -11.45 14.52 -12.45
N ARG A 202 -12.71 14.13 -12.16
CA ARG A 202 -13.21 12.80 -12.51
C ARG A 202 -13.17 12.61 -14.03
N TYR A 203 -12.61 11.50 -14.44
CA TYR A 203 -12.62 11.05 -15.84
C TYR A 203 -13.88 10.22 -16.09
N PHE A 204 -14.62 10.59 -17.11
CA PHE A 204 -15.75 9.82 -17.62
C PHE A 204 -15.29 9.31 -19.00
N GLY A 205 -14.99 8.02 -19.13
CA GLY A 205 -14.65 7.42 -20.42
C GLY A 205 -15.73 7.72 -21.47
N ASP A 206 -15.31 7.75 -22.73
CA ASP A 206 -16.22 7.86 -23.89
C ASP A 206 -17.09 6.62 -24.04
#